data_cf56330f6491f72f790853d664f4ddb4
#
_entry.id   cf56330f6491f72f790853d664f4ddb4
#
_cell.length_a   1.000
_cell.length_b   1.000
_cell.length_c   1.000
_cell.angle_alpha   90.00
_cell.angle_beta   90.00
_cell.angle_gamma   90.00
#
_symmetry.space_group_name_H-M   'P 1'
#
loop_
_entity.id
_entity.type
_entity.pdbx_description
1 polymer ?
#
loop_
_entity_poly.entity_id
_entity_poly.type
_entity_poly.pdbx_seq_one_letter_code
_entity_poly.pdbx_strand_id
1 'polypeptide(L)'
;MDDFIKLLLAGILSGSVISSVVAFILYSRTTKMAEDIKSEYAKGMTIFESSRVWKEKSVSQLLGPLYMQFDRTQRAFDRWLVKNLFLEAKVIRDGNLAIRDLLLSKADLIPPELLDDAGKLVEHYDRWLEEFERLRGKEKPDLDTTFVFVGTQGFPFPSDAEIKFRNEFRKMWTELYGDAGKQ
;
A
#
# COMPACT_ATOMS: atom_id res chain seq x y z
N MET A 1 64.42 -25.21 -47.60
CA MET A 1 64.03 -23.93 -47.05
C MET A 1 62.51 -23.66 -47.19
N ASP A 2 61.88 -24.19 -48.23
CA ASP A 2 60.41 -24.00 -48.47
C ASP A 2 59.47 -24.66 -47.47
N ASP A 3 59.79 -25.83 -46.96
CA ASP A 3 58.90 -26.58 -46.06
C ASP A 3 58.84 -25.96 -44.67
N PHE A 4 59.93 -25.37 -44.19
CA PHE A 4 59.96 -24.65 -42.90
C PHE A 4 59.10 -23.40 -42.93
N ILE A 5 59.18 -22.66 -44.07
CA ILE A 5 58.37 -21.43 -44.25
C ILE A 5 56.89 -21.79 -44.35
N LYS A 6 56.53 -22.87 -45.06
CA LYS A 6 55.14 -23.37 -45.12
C LYS A 6 54.59 -23.78 -43.75
N LEU A 7 55.43 -24.47 -42.93
CA LEU A 7 55.04 -24.87 -41.58
C LEU A 7 54.84 -23.66 -40.64
N LEU A 8 55.71 -22.66 -40.78
CA LEU A 8 55.62 -21.43 -39.98
C LEU A 8 54.43 -20.58 -40.40
N LEU A 9 54.12 -20.46 -41.69
CA LEU A 9 52.92 -19.82 -42.20
C LEU A 9 51.64 -20.57 -41.79
N ALA A 10 51.61 -21.90 -41.83
CA ALA A 10 50.52 -22.72 -41.39
C ALA A 10 50.27 -22.57 -39.87
N GLY A 11 51.31 -22.47 -39.05
CA GLY A 11 51.23 -22.20 -37.62
C GLY A 11 50.66 -20.81 -37.29
N ILE A 12 51.10 -19.78 -38.01
CA ILE A 12 50.61 -18.42 -37.82
C ILE A 12 49.14 -18.28 -38.27
N LEU A 13 48.80 -18.89 -39.41
CA LEU A 13 47.40 -18.87 -39.91
C LEU A 13 46.45 -19.65 -39.01
N SER A 14 46.86 -20.81 -38.50
CA SER A 14 46.04 -21.60 -37.58
C SER A 14 45.85 -20.89 -36.22
N GLY A 15 46.91 -20.26 -35.70
CA GLY A 15 46.83 -19.48 -34.46
C GLY A 15 45.91 -18.27 -34.58
N SER A 16 45.94 -17.53 -35.69
CA SER A 16 45.09 -16.36 -35.91
C SER A 16 43.62 -16.73 -36.08
N VAL A 17 43.33 -17.85 -36.75
CA VAL A 17 41.96 -18.34 -36.93
C VAL A 17 41.37 -18.81 -35.57
N ILE A 18 42.12 -19.58 -34.80
CA ILE A 18 41.66 -19.99 -33.46
C ILE A 18 41.43 -18.79 -32.56
N SER A 19 42.35 -17.82 -32.53
CA SER A 19 42.20 -16.62 -31.76
C SER A 19 40.96 -15.78 -32.15
N SER A 20 40.69 -15.69 -33.47
CA SER A 20 39.50 -15.00 -33.98
C SER A 20 38.18 -15.69 -33.58
N VAL A 21 38.16 -17.04 -33.65
CA VAL A 21 36.98 -17.81 -33.22
C VAL A 21 36.76 -17.68 -31.71
N VAL A 22 37.80 -17.78 -30.90
CA VAL A 22 37.70 -17.61 -29.45
C VAL A 22 37.24 -16.18 -29.10
N ALA A 23 37.81 -15.17 -29.75
CA ALA A 23 37.40 -13.75 -29.56
C ALA A 23 35.94 -13.55 -29.96
N PHE A 24 35.47 -14.14 -31.04
CA PHE A 24 34.06 -14.04 -31.47
C PHE A 24 33.11 -14.71 -30.45
N ILE A 25 33.47 -15.90 -29.95
CA ILE A 25 32.68 -16.61 -28.95
C ILE A 25 32.61 -15.80 -27.66
N LEU A 26 33.75 -15.29 -27.19
CA LEU A 26 33.78 -14.42 -25.99
C LEU A 26 32.98 -13.15 -26.19
N TYR A 27 33.14 -12.47 -27.31
CA TYR A 27 32.37 -11.27 -27.65
C TYR A 27 30.87 -11.56 -27.68
N SER A 28 30.42 -12.62 -28.35
CA SER A 28 29.01 -12.99 -28.42
C SER A 28 28.43 -13.33 -27.04
N ARG A 29 29.21 -14.04 -26.18
CA ARG A 29 28.80 -14.35 -24.81
C ARG A 29 28.70 -13.07 -23.92
N THR A 30 29.71 -12.21 -24.01
CA THR A 30 29.70 -10.96 -23.23
C THR A 30 28.57 -10.01 -23.66
N THR A 31 28.30 -9.90 -24.96
CA THR A 31 27.19 -9.11 -25.50
C THR A 31 25.86 -9.68 -25.01
N LYS A 32 25.64 -11.00 -25.13
CA LYS A 32 24.41 -11.63 -24.65
C LYS A 32 24.22 -11.43 -23.13
N MET A 33 25.28 -11.64 -22.34
CA MET A 33 25.24 -11.41 -20.90
C MET A 33 24.90 -9.95 -20.56
N ALA A 34 25.47 -8.99 -21.29
CA ALA A 34 25.17 -7.56 -21.10
C ALA A 34 23.70 -7.22 -21.45
N GLU A 35 23.15 -7.83 -22.51
CA GLU A 35 21.74 -7.68 -22.88
C GLU A 35 20.81 -8.32 -21.82
N ASP A 36 21.13 -9.50 -21.33
CA ASP A 36 20.37 -10.17 -20.27
C ASP A 36 20.35 -9.32 -18.99
N ILE A 37 21.51 -8.83 -18.54
CA ILE A 37 21.62 -7.93 -17.38
C ILE A 37 20.79 -6.65 -17.59
N LYS A 38 20.87 -6.02 -18.76
CA LYS A 38 20.10 -4.82 -19.09
C LYS A 38 18.61 -5.09 -19.09
N SER A 39 18.18 -6.25 -19.62
CA SER A 39 16.77 -6.66 -19.61
C SER A 39 16.25 -6.89 -18.18
N GLU A 40 17.00 -7.62 -17.35
CA GLU A 40 16.65 -7.85 -15.95
C GLU A 40 16.59 -6.53 -15.13
N TYR A 41 17.56 -5.65 -15.36
CA TYR A 41 17.55 -4.33 -14.74
C TYR A 41 16.33 -3.50 -15.15
N ALA A 42 15.99 -3.48 -16.44
CA ALA A 42 14.81 -2.76 -16.95
C ALA A 42 13.51 -3.31 -16.35
N LYS A 43 13.36 -4.65 -16.24
CA LYS A 43 12.22 -5.28 -15.57
C LYS A 43 12.15 -4.89 -14.10
N GLY A 44 13.28 -4.96 -13.39
CA GLY A 44 13.37 -4.57 -11.99
C GLY A 44 12.97 -3.11 -11.77
N MET A 45 13.41 -2.19 -12.64
CA MET A 45 13.03 -0.78 -12.58
C MET A 45 11.54 -0.58 -12.81
N THR A 46 10.94 -1.28 -13.78
CA THR A 46 9.50 -1.19 -14.05
C THR A 46 8.66 -1.64 -12.85
N ILE A 47 9.06 -2.75 -12.20
CA ILE A 47 8.40 -3.24 -10.98
C ILE A 47 8.55 -2.24 -9.85
N PHE A 48 9.75 -1.69 -9.66
CA PHE A 48 10.02 -0.69 -8.62
C PHE A 48 9.18 0.58 -8.81
N GLU A 49 9.12 1.12 -10.01
CA GLU A 49 8.32 2.29 -10.34
C GLU A 49 6.82 2.04 -10.14
N SER A 50 6.33 0.89 -10.59
CA SER A 50 4.92 0.49 -10.38
C SER A 50 4.58 0.37 -8.89
N SER A 51 5.46 -0.24 -8.09
CA SER A 51 5.30 -0.37 -6.65
C SER A 51 5.30 0.99 -5.96
N ARG A 52 6.19 1.89 -6.36
CA ARG A 52 6.27 3.25 -5.82
C ARG A 52 5.00 4.05 -6.12
N VAL A 53 4.53 4.03 -7.37
CA VAL A 53 3.29 4.72 -7.77
C VAL A 53 2.09 4.18 -6.99
N TRP A 54 2.00 2.86 -6.78
CA TRP A 54 0.94 2.27 -5.98
C TRP A 54 1.02 2.74 -4.52
N LYS A 55 2.20 2.73 -3.90
CA LYS A 55 2.39 3.24 -2.53
C LYS A 55 2.01 4.72 -2.40
N GLU A 56 2.41 5.56 -3.35
CA GLU A 56 2.04 6.97 -3.37
C GLU A 56 0.51 7.17 -3.42
N LYS A 57 -0.19 6.38 -4.23
CA LYS A 57 -1.66 6.39 -4.28
C LYS A 57 -2.28 5.88 -2.99
N SER A 58 -1.77 4.78 -2.43
CA SER A 58 -2.24 4.22 -1.17
C SER A 58 -2.11 5.24 -0.05
N VAL A 59 -0.97 5.90 0.09
CA VAL A 59 -0.75 6.93 1.10
C VAL A 59 -1.65 8.15 0.89
N SER A 60 -1.73 8.67 -0.33
CA SER A 60 -2.43 9.94 -0.59
C SER A 60 -3.94 9.81 -0.69
N GLN A 61 -4.46 8.70 -1.23
CA GLN A 61 -5.89 8.53 -1.54
C GLN A 61 -6.65 7.64 -0.56
N LEU A 62 -5.95 6.83 0.25
CA LEU A 62 -6.56 5.92 1.21
C LEU A 62 -6.03 6.16 2.63
N LEU A 63 -4.76 5.83 2.91
CA LEU A 63 -4.25 5.76 4.28
C LEU A 63 -4.20 7.12 4.99
N GLY A 64 -3.82 8.18 4.27
CA GLY A 64 -3.81 9.53 4.81
C GLY A 64 -5.22 10.04 5.15
N PRO A 65 -6.19 10.00 4.22
CA PRO A 65 -7.59 10.31 4.53
C PRO A 65 -8.17 9.46 5.66
N LEU A 66 -7.90 8.14 5.71
CA LEU A 66 -8.34 7.28 6.81
C LEU A 66 -7.73 7.72 8.15
N TYR A 67 -6.42 7.99 8.18
CA TYR A 67 -5.73 8.46 9.39
C TYR A 67 -6.42 9.71 9.97
N MET A 68 -6.72 10.67 9.11
CA MET A 68 -7.38 11.91 9.52
C MET A 68 -8.84 11.69 9.96
N GLN A 69 -9.57 10.79 9.32
CA GLN A 69 -10.94 10.48 9.73
C GLN A 69 -10.97 9.73 11.07
N PHE A 70 -10.09 8.77 11.29
CA PHE A 70 -9.96 8.11 12.60
C PHE A 70 -9.66 9.12 13.72
N ASP A 71 -8.71 10.03 13.51
CA ASP A 71 -8.39 11.07 14.49
C ASP A 71 -9.58 11.99 14.76
N ARG A 72 -10.28 12.43 13.71
CA ARG A 72 -11.45 13.30 13.80
C ARG A 72 -12.59 12.64 14.57
N THR A 73 -12.92 11.39 14.23
CA THR A 73 -14.01 10.66 14.90
C THR A 73 -13.67 10.35 16.35
N GLN A 74 -12.43 9.97 16.64
CA GLN A 74 -11.97 9.73 18.02
C GLN A 74 -12.08 11.00 18.87
N ARG A 75 -11.57 12.14 18.39
CA ARG A 75 -11.70 13.43 19.11
C ARG A 75 -13.14 13.86 19.31
N ALA A 76 -14.02 13.58 18.36
CA ALA A 76 -15.44 13.86 18.50
C ALA A 76 -16.08 12.96 19.56
N PHE A 77 -15.72 11.67 19.59
CA PHE A 77 -16.17 10.72 20.59
C PHE A 77 -15.71 11.11 22.01
N ASP A 78 -14.46 11.52 22.18
CA ASP A 78 -13.89 11.97 23.46
C ASP A 78 -14.62 13.22 24.00
N ARG A 79 -15.14 14.07 23.10
CA ARG A 79 -15.92 15.27 23.45
C ARG A 79 -17.41 15.00 23.65
N TRP A 80 -17.88 13.82 23.27
CA TRP A 80 -19.32 13.47 23.29
C TRP A 80 -19.85 13.18 24.70
N LEU A 81 -19.16 13.55 25.75
CA LEU A 81 -19.55 13.33 27.15
C LEU A 81 -20.91 13.90 27.54
N VAL A 82 -21.56 14.73 26.71
CA VAL A 82 -22.82 15.46 27.00
C VAL A 82 -23.82 15.31 25.86
N LYS A 83 -24.16 14.10 25.42
CA LYS A 83 -25.26 13.81 24.46
C LYS A 83 -25.45 14.92 23.39
N ASN A 84 -24.38 15.28 22.66
CA ASN A 84 -24.41 16.33 21.66
C ASN A 84 -24.78 15.71 20.30
N LEU A 85 -26.03 15.87 19.90
CA LEU A 85 -26.54 15.34 18.63
C LEU A 85 -25.75 15.84 17.41
N PHE A 86 -25.20 17.06 17.45
CA PHE A 86 -24.37 17.55 16.35
C PHE A 86 -23.07 16.72 16.20
N LEU A 87 -22.38 16.43 17.32
CA LEU A 87 -21.18 15.58 17.28
C LEU A 87 -21.53 14.17 16.82
N GLU A 88 -22.64 13.61 17.33
CA GLU A 88 -23.09 12.27 16.98
C GLU A 88 -23.47 12.16 15.49
N ALA A 89 -24.37 13.04 15.00
CA ALA A 89 -24.94 12.94 13.67
C ALA A 89 -24.05 13.55 12.56
N LYS A 90 -23.26 14.59 12.86
CA LYS A 90 -22.49 15.33 11.87
C LYS A 90 -21.00 15.05 11.89
N VAL A 91 -20.47 14.56 12.98
CA VAL A 91 -19.03 14.29 13.05
C VAL A 91 -18.77 12.79 13.13
N ILE A 92 -19.38 12.08 14.08
CA ILE A 92 -19.12 10.64 14.26
C ILE A 92 -19.79 9.86 13.12
N ARG A 93 -21.08 10.05 12.87
CA ARG A 93 -21.81 9.35 11.80
C ARG A 93 -21.18 9.59 10.43
N ASP A 94 -20.98 10.86 10.06
CA ASP A 94 -20.43 11.20 8.75
C ASP A 94 -18.97 10.75 8.61
N GLY A 95 -18.22 10.74 9.72
CA GLY A 95 -16.87 10.18 9.76
C GLY A 95 -16.84 8.66 9.59
N ASN A 96 -17.72 7.94 10.27
CA ASN A 96 -17.84 6.49 10.15
C ASN A 96 -18.26 6.09 8.73
N LEU A 97 -19.21 6.81 8.13
CA LEU A 97 -19.61 6.64 6.74
C LEU A 97 -18.43 6.88 5.79
N ALA A 98 -17.68 7.97 5.98
CA ALA A 98 -16.54 8.30 5.14
C ALA A 98 -15.42 7.24 5.23
N ILE A 99 -15.13 6.70 6.42
CA ILE A 99 -14.13 5.63 6.60
C ILE A 99 -14.58 4.37 5.85
N ARG A 100 -15.82 3.93 6.05
CA ARG A 100 -16.39 2.77 5.36
C ARG A 100 -16.31 2.92 3.83
N ASP A 101 -16.75 4.06 3.32
CA ASP A 101 -16.81 4.31 1.88
C ASP A 101 -15.40 4.43 1.27
N LEU A 102 -14.42 4.97 2.00
CA LEU A 102 -13.02 4.95 1.60
C LEU A 102 -12.49 3.53 1.47
N LEU A 103 -12.71 2.67 2.48
CA LEU A 103 -12.26 1.28 2.46
C LEU A 103 -12.87 0.50 1.28
N LEU A 104 -14.16 0.70 1.02
CA LEU A 104 -14.85 0.01 -0.08
C LEU A 104 -14.45 0.55 -1.46
N SER A 105 -14.39 1.87 -1.63
CA SER A 105 -14.12 2.49 -2.94
C SER A 105 -12.65 2.47 -3.34
N LYS A 106 -11.73 2.26 -2.40
CA LYS A 106 -10.27 2.22 -2.59
C LYS A 106 -9.67 0.87 -2.19
N ALA A 107 -10.44 -0.21 -2.33
CA ALA A 107 -10.00 -1.55 -1.94
C ALA A 107 -8.72 -2.00 -2.66
N ASP A 108 -8.51 -1.54 -3.90
CA ASP A 108 -7.30 -1.77 -4.70
C ASP A 108 -6.03 -1.11 -4.12
N LEU A 109 -6.20 -0.14 -3.23
CA LEU A 109 -5.11 0.56 -2.55
C LEU A 109 -4.85 0.03 -1.13
N ILE A 110 -5.63 -0.93 -0.64
CA ILE A 110 -5.41 -1.57 0.66
C ILE A 110 -4.23 -2.53 0.54
N PRO A 111 -3.21 -2.41 1.41
CA PRO A 111 -2.16 -3.43 1.53
C PRO A 111 -2.78 -4.81 1.75
N PRO A 112 -2.33 -5.87 1.04
CA PRO A 112 -2.92 -7.21 1.14
C PRO A 112 -3.01 -7.73 2.58
N GLU A 113 -2.01 -7.42 3.42
CA GLU A 113 -1.96 -7.78 4.84
C GLU A 113 -3.02 -7.11 5.71
N LEU A 114 -3.67 -6.05 5.23
CA LEU A 114 -4.72 -5.30 5.94
C LEU A 114 -6.13 -5.60 5.45
N LEU A 115 -6.32 -6.47 4.46
CA LEU A 115 -7.64 -6.75 3.90
C LEU A 115 -8.63 -7.30 4.93
N ASP A 116 -8.18 -8.22 5.79
CA ASP A 116 -9.04 -8.77 6.87
C ASP A 116 -9.38 -7.69 7.91
N ASP A 117 -8.44 -6.83 8.23
CA ASP A 117 -8.66 -5.74 9.18
C ASP A 117 -9.57 -4.65 8.57
N ALA A 118 -9.48 -4.42 7.26
CA ALA A 118 -10.44 -3.58 6.52
C ALA A 118 -11.85 -4.15 6.59
N GLY A 119 -12.01 -5.47 6.40
CA GLY A 119 -13.29 -6.16 6.53
C GLY A 119 -13.92 -5.97 7.91
N LYS A 120 -13.14 -6.11 8.98
CA LYS A 120 -13.60 -5.88 10.36
C LYS A 120 -14.06 -4.44 10.61
N LEU A 121 -13.32 -3.46 10.07
CA LEU A 121 -13.71 -2.05 10.15
C LEU A 121 -15.00 -1.78 9.39
N VAL A 122 -15.14 -2.28 8.16
CA VAL A 122 -16.36 -2.12 7.36
C VAL A 122 -17.55 -2.72 8.07
N GLU A 123 -17.45 -3.97 8.58
CA GLU A 123 -18.50 -4.63 9.35
C GLU A 123 -18.90 -3.83 10.58
N HIS A 124 -17.92 -3.34 11.34
CA HIS A 124 -18.20 -2.51 12.52
C HIS A 124 -18.97 -1.24 12.14
N TYR A 125 -18.54 -0.53 11.08
CA TYR A 125 -19.19 0.71 10.68
C TYR A 125 -20.57 0.49 10.06
N ASP A 126 -20.77 -0.58 9.28
CA ASP A 126 -22.10 -0.94 8.76
C ASP A 126 -23.10 -1.17 9.90
N ARG A 127 -22.72 -1.95 10.93
CA ARG A 127 -23.56 -2.20 12.10
C ARG A 127 -23.78 -0.95 12.95
N TRP A 128 -22.76 -0.12 13.08
CA TRP A 128 -22.88 1.14 13.79
C TRP A 128 -23.89 2.08 13.08
N LEU A 129 -23.81 2.17 11.76
CA LEU A 129 -24.70 3.00 10.94
C LEU A 129 -26.15 2.47 10.98
N GLU A 130 -26.35 1.17 10.92
CA GLU A 130 -27.65 0.52 11.07
C GLU A 130 -28.29 0.88 12.42
N GLU A 131 -27.54 0.71 13.50
CA GLU A 131 -28.03 1.04 14.84
C GLU A 131 -28.27 2.53 15.03
N PHE A 132 -27.40 3.37 14.45
CA PHE A 132 -27.63 4.82 14.43
C PHE A 132 -28.95 5.18 13.75
N GLU A 133 -29.24 4.62 12.57
CA GLU A 133 -30.48 4.88 11.86
C GLU A 133 -31.70 4.39 12.65
N ARG A 134 -31.61 3.23 13.28
CA ARG A 134 -32.67 2.69 14.14
C ARG A 134 -33.01 3.59 15.32
N LEU A 135 -32.02 4.21 15.95
CA LEU A 135 -32.21 5.05 17.14
C LEU A 135 -32.46 6.53 16.81
N ARG A 136 -31.83 7.04 15.77
CA ARG A 136 -31.79 8.47 15.43
C ARG A 136 -32.51 8.84 14.14
N GLY A 137 -32.90 7.88 13.30
CA GLY A 137 -33.59 8.11 12.03
C GLY A 137 -35.02 8.59 12.15
N LYS A 138 -35.54 8.85 13.36
CA LYS A 138 -36.88 9.37 13.62
C LYS A 138 -36.88 10.90 13.57
N GLU A 139 -38.05 11.50 13.22
CA GLU A 139 -38.23 12.97 13.22
C GLU A 139 -37.89 13.61 14.57
N LYS A 140 -38.17 12.94 15.68
CA LYS A 140 -37.85 13.35 17.05
C LYS A 140 -37.09 12.22 17.73
N PRO A 141 -35.76 12.11 17.53
CA PRO A 141 -34.98 11.09 18.16
C PRO A 141 -34.94 11.25 19.67
N ASP A 142 -35.08 10.14 20.40
CA ASP A 142 -34.91 10.15 21.84
C ASP A 142 -33.39 10.26 22.15
N LEU A 143 -33.01 11.44 22.65
CA LEU A 143 -31.63 11.76 23.02
C LEU A 143 -31.25 11.19 24.38
N ASP A 144 -32.23 10.73 25.20
CA ASP A 144 -31.96 10.09 26.48
C ASP A 144 -31.50 8.63 26.35
N THR A 145 -31.80 8.00 25.23
CA THR A 145 -31.23 6.71 24.89
C THR A 145 -29.75 6.90 24.55
N THR A 146 -28.89 6.43 25.44
CA THR A 146 -27.43 6.47 25.18
C THR A 146 -27.09 5.59 23.99
N PHE A 147 -26.51 6.17 22.95
CA PHE A 147 -25.97 5.42 21.82
C PHE A 147 -24.62 4.81 22.23
N VAL A 148 -24.67 3.67 22.90
CA VAL A 148 -23.48 2.90 23.26
C VAL A 148 -23.50 1.62 22.45
N PHE A 149 -22.63 1.53 21.46
CA PHE A 149 -22.47 0.36 20.60
C PHE A 149 -21.65 -0.77 21.27
N VAL A 150 -21.42 -0.64 22.59
CA VAL A 150 -20.67 -1.61 23.39
C VAL A 150 -21.65 -2.33 24.32
N GLY A 151 -21.64 -3.64 24.35
CA GLY A 151 -22.42 -4.42 25.30
C GLY A 151 -23.04 -5.67 24.66
N THR A 152 -24.31 -5.94 24.93
CA THR A 152 -25.04 -7.15 24.51
C THR A 152 -25.09 -7.39 23.00
N GLN A 153 -24.80 -6.40 22.18
CA GLN A 153 -24.70 -6.51 20.73
C GLN A 153 -23.35 -7.08 20.25
N GLY A 154 -22.33 -7.16 21.11
CA GLY A 154 -21.11 -7.92 20.86
C GLY A 154 -20.17 -7.39 19.77
N PHE A 155 -20.26 -6.11 19.40
CA PHE A 155 -19.42 -5.49 18.36
C PHE A 155 -18.54 -4.37 18.93
N PRO A 156 -17.47 -4.70 19.66
CA PRO A 156 -16.51 -3.70 20.07
C PRO A 156 -15.80 -3.11 18.83
N PHE A 157 -15.38 -1.86 18.97
CA PHE A 157 -14.57 -1.22 17.93
C PHE A 157 -13.26 -2.00 17.71
N PRO A 158 -12.89 -2.34 16.45
CA PRO A 158 -11.70 -3.13 16.16
C PRO A 158 -10.42 -2.26 16.24
N SER A 159 -10.04 -1.87 17.45
CA SER A 159 -8.91 -0.98 17.73
C SER A 159 -7.59 -1.49 17.15
N ASP A 160 -7.38 -2.81 17.15
CA ASP A 160 -6.16 -3.39 16.58
C ASP A 160 -6.08 -3.16 15.07
N ALA A 161 -7.21 -3.22 14.37
CA ALA A 161 -7.27 -2.92 12.94
C ALA A 161 -6.93 -1.44 12.68
N GLU A 162 -7.51 -0.51 13.42
CA GLU A 162 -7.18 0.91 13.33
C GLU A 162 -5.69 1.16 13.56
N ILE A 163 -5.10 0.58 14.60
CA ILE A 163 -3.67 0.72 14.93
C ILE A 163 -2.80 0.24 13.76
N LYS A 164 -3.14 -0.89 13.14
CA LYS A 164 -2.41 -1.40 11.97
C LYS A 164 -2.47 -0.46 10.79
N PHE A 165 -3.63 0.09 10.45
CA PHE A 165 -3.79 1.10 9.40
C PHE A 165 -2.96 2.36 9.68
N ARG A 166 -2.96 2.85 10.92
CA ARG A 166 -2.14 4.00 11.33
C ARG A 166 -0.64 3.73 11.22
N ASN A 167 -0.22 2.53 11.59
CA ASN A 167 1.19 2.13 11.51
C ASN A 167 1.64 1.96 10.06
N GLU A 168 0.80 1.37 9.20
CA GLU A 168 1.12 1.21 7.78
C GLU A 168 1.19 2.56 7.06
N PHE A 169 0.29 3.51 7.39
CA PHE A 169 0.43 4.88 6.91
C PHE A 169 1.80 5.48 7.24
N ARG A 170 2.23 5.41 8.51
CA ARG A 170 3.52 5.96 8.95
C ARG A 170 4.69 5.29 8.26
N LYS A 171 4.65 3.96 8.15
CA LYS A 171 5.68 3.16 7.48
C LYS A 171 5.81 3.56 6.02
N MET A 172 4.73 3.52 5.24
CA MET A 172 4.75 3.90 3.83
C MET A 172 5.13 5.36 3.61
N TRP A 173 4.67 6.26 4.50
CA TRP A 173 5.07 7.66 4.45
C TRP A 173 6.58 7.81 4.60
N THR A 174 7.18 7.13 5.58
CA THR A 174 8.64 7.16 5.80
C THR A 174 9.41 6.55 4.64
N GLU A 175 8.91 5.45 4.06
CA GLU A 175 9.54 4.82 2.89
C GLU A 175 9.52 5.72 1.64
N LEU A 176 8.47 6.52 1.45
CA LEU A 176 8.32 7.39 0.29
C LEU A 176 9.05 8.73 0.44
N TYR A 177 9.00 9.33 1.63
CA TYR A 177 9.41 10.72 1.85
C TYR A 177 10.58 10.86 2.83
N GLY A 178 11.03 9.76 3.42
CA GLY A 178 12.09 9.74 4.41
C GLY A 178 11.68 10.39 5.75
N ASP A 179 12.67 10.64 6.61
CA ASP A 179 12.45 11.27 7.92
C ASP A 179 12.21 12.80 7.87
N ALA A 180 11.77 13.33 6.70
CA ALA A 180 11.54 14.77 6.51
C ALA A 180 10.50 15.40 7.47
N GLY A 181 9.85 14.59 8.31
CA GLY A 181 8.88 15.03 9.31
C GLY A 181 9.43 15.16 10.74
N LYS A 182 10.72 15.00 10.95
CA LYS A 182 11.38 15.12 12.29
C LYS A 182 12.13 16.45 12.49
N GLN A 183 11.73 17.52 11.79
CA GLN A 183 12.20 18.87 12.07
C GLN A 183 11.21 19.66 12.89
#